data_51838885554a8819df24e8e2e67599ef
#
_entry.id   51838885554a8819df24e8e2e67599ef
#
_cell.length_a   1.000
_cell.length_b   1.000
_cell.length_c   1.000
_cell.angle_alpha   90.00
_cell.angle_beta   90.00
_cell.angle_gamma   90.00
#
_symmetry.space_group_name_H-M   'P 1'
#
loop_
_entity.id
_entity.type
_entity.pdbx_description
1 polymer ?
#
loop_
_entity_poly.entity_id
_entity_poly.type
_entity_poly.pdbx_seq_one_letter_code
_entity_poly.pdbx_strand_id
1 'polypeptide(L)'
;MEIVTSGGSDKSMTALISGDAEVALMGPETGIYVANQGLENHPMIVAQITKRDGSFLVGREAEPDFDWESLRGRSVIGGRPGGMPYMTLCYVLKSHGLVPGDDVEVIDNIQFPLMGGAFEGGTGDYVTLFEPTASEFASSGRGHIVANVGLESGEVPYTTIMMSSKTIAEEPEFALSFVRAIYRAQQWVKTASDEEVARAMQPFFPDSSIETLSAVANSYRATDSWMYSPAMSEDAFTRLQDIIEAAGELSARVEFGSLVDNSFADKVMGE
;
A
#
# COMPACT_ATOMS: atom_id res chain seq x y z
N MET A 1 23.10 5.44 0.63
CA MET A 1 21.77 5.18 0.03
C MET A 1 21.02 6.50 -0.03
N GLU A 2 20.52 6.85 -1.18
CA GLU A 2 19.63 7.99 -1.37
C GLU A 2 18.19 7.48 -1.46
N ILE A 3 17.24 8.16 -0.81
CA ILE A 3 15.82 7.82 -0.85
C ILE A 3 15.08 8.96 -1.55
N VAL A 4 14.35 8.61 -2.62
CA VAL A 4 13.56 9.56 -3.40
C VAL A 4 12.10 9.15 -3.37
N THR A 5 11.21 10.10 -3.07
CA THR A 5 9.76 9.87 -3.09
C THR A 5 9.20 10.19 -4.47
N SER A 6 8.66 9.21 -5.16
CA SER A 6 8.13 9.35 -6.51
C SER A 6 6.65 9.77 -6.58
N GLY A 7 5.91 9.62 -5.47
CA GLY A 7 4.50 10.02 -5.37
C GLY A 7 3.50 9.07 -6.06
N GLY A 8 3.88 7.80 -6.27
CA GLY A 8 2.99 6.75 -6.77
C GLY A 8 3.76 5.57 -7.36
N SER A 9 3.15 4.38 -7.31
CA SER A 9 3.77 3.12 -7.76
C SER A 9 4.15 3.13 -9.25
N ASP A 10 3.36 3.79 -10.09
CA ASP A 10 3.65 3.97 -11.52
C ASP A 10 4.95 4.73 -11.79
N LYS A 11 5.20 5.78 -11.02
CA LYS A 11 6.44 6.56 -11.13
C LYS A 11 7.64 5.81 -10.55
N SER A 12 7.43 5.06 -9.44
CA SER A 12 8.46 4.18 -8.87
C SER A 12 8.85 3.08 -9.86
N MET A 13 7.86 2.47 -10.53
CA MET A 13 8.11 1.46 -11.57
C MET A 13 8.85 2.05 -12.76
N THR A 14 8.48 3.26 -13.20
CA THR A 14 9.19 3.97 -14.27
C THR A 14 10.67 4.19 -13.92
N ALA A 15 10.94 4.67 -12.70
CA ALA A 15 12.31 4.89 -12.23
C ALA A 15 13.13 3.59 -12.18
N LEU A 16 12.49 2.48 -11.76
CA LEU A 16 13.14 1.17 -11.71
C LEU A 16 13.46 0.61 -13.10
N ILE A 17 12.52 0.75 -14.06
CA ILE A 17 12.72 0.28 -15.43
C ILE A 17 13.73 1.14 -16.18
N SER A 18 13.75 2.46 -15.99
CA SER A 18 14.73 3.35 -16.59
C SER A 18 16.15 3.20 -16.03
N GLY A 19 16.28 2.57 -14.85
CA GLY A 19 17.56 2.47 -14.13
C GLY A 19 17.90 3.70 -13.30
N ASP A 20 16.95 4.62 -13.11
CA ASP A 20 17.12 5.78 -12.20
C ASP A 20 17.01 5.35 -10.72
N ALA A 21 16.46 4.16 -10.46
CA ALA A 21 16.42 3.51 -9.16
C ALA A 21 16.86 2.04 -9.28
N GLU A 22 17.64 1.56 -8.32
CA GLU A 22 18.08 0.15 -8.23
C GLU A 22 17.06 -0.70 -7.48
N VAL A 23 16.36 -0.08 -6.55
CA VAL A 23 15.35 -0.70 -5.68
C VAL A 23 14.15 0.25 -5.58
N ALA A 24 12.96 -0.29 -5.64
CA ALA A 24 11.75 0.50 -5.47
C ALA A 24 10.79 -0.14 -4.46
N LEU A 25 10.19 0.72 -3.62
CA LEU A 25 9.09 0.39 -2.73
C LEU A 25 7.79 0.81 -3.43
N MET A 26 6.91 -0.14 -3.73
CA MET A 26 5.68 0.13 -4.46
C MET A 26 4.65 -1.00 -4.33
N GLY A 27 3.45 -0.77 -4.86
CA GLY A 27 2.43 -1.79 -4.96
C GLY A 27 2.79 -2.89 -5.95
N PRO A 28 2.54 -4.16 -5.63
CA PRO A 28 2.89 -5.32 -6.45
C PRO A 28 2.12 -5.40 -7.77
N GLU A 29 0.96 -4.74 -7.89
CA GLU A 29 0.15 -4.66 -9.10
C GLU A 29 0.94 -4.13 -10.30
N THR A 30 1.85 -3.19 -10.08
CA THR A 30 2.68 -2.63 -11.15
C THR A 30 3.60 -3.67 -11.78
N GLY A 31 4.08 -4.64 -11.00
CA GLY A 31 4.85 -5.78 -11.51
C GLY A 31 4.01 -6.68 -12.42
N ILE A 32 2.75 -6.94 -12.05
CA ILE A 32 1.80 -7.72 -12.86
C ILE A 32 1.54 -7.01 -14.20
N TYR A 33 1.32 -5.69 -14.17
CA TYR A 33 1.09 -4.92 -15.40
C TYR A 33 2.28 -4.96 -16.34
N VAL A 34 3.50 -4.81 -15.81
CA VAL A 34 4.74 -4.84 -16.62
C VAL A 34 5.02 -6.24 -17.15
N ALA A 35 4.81 -7.29 -16.35
CA ALA A 35 4.92 -8.68 -16.81
C ALA A 35 3.95 -8.96 -17.97
N ASN A 36 2.71 -8.48 -17.89
CA ASN A 36 1.72 -8.61 -18.96
C ASN A 36 2.06 -7.83 -20.23
N GLN A 37 2.96 -6.84 -20.17
CA GLN A 37 3.48 -6.14 -21.35
C GLN A 37 4.58 -6.93 -22.08
N GLY A 38 4.99 -8.09 -21.55
CA GLY A 38 5.98 -8.97 -22.18
C GLY A 38 7.41 -8.47 -22.10
N LEU A 39 7.74 -7.63 -21.13
CA LEU A 39 9.12 -7.23 -20.86
C LEU A 39 9.91 -8.45 -20.37
N GLU A 40 10.95 -8.88 -21.11
CA GLU A 40 11.78 -10.03 -20.75
C GLU A 40 12.54 -9.82 -19.42
N ASN A 41 12.94 -8.57 -19.10
CA ASN A 41 13.66 -8.21 -17.88
C ASN A 41 12.78 -7.36 -16.95
N HIS A 42 11.53 -7.79 -16.72
CA HIS A 42 10.67 -7.08 -15.77
C HIS A 42 11.22 -7.15 -14.32
N PRO A 43 10.92 -6.15 -13.50
CA PRO A 43 11.30 -6.17 -12.09
C PRO A 43 10.65 -7.34 -11.34
N MET A 44 11.39 -7.89 -10.36
CA MET A 44 10.95 -8.97 -9.48
C MET A 44 10.64 -8.44 -8.09
N ILE A 45 9.63 -9.00 -7.45
CA ILE A 45 9.32 -8.79 -6.03
C ILE A 45 10.29 -9.64 -5.21
N VAL A 46 11.11 -8.99 -4.37
CA VAL A 46 12.10 -9.66 -3.52
C VAL A 46 11.77 -9.59 -2.02
N ALA A 47 10.81 -8.74 -1.64
CA ALA A 47 10.30 -8.70 -0.27
C ALA A 47 8.89 -8.09 -0.21
N GLN A 48 8.05 -8.60 0.69
CA GLN A 48 6.77 -8.01 1.05
C GLN A 48 6.92 -7.19 2.34
N ILE A 49 6.33 -5.98 2.37
CA ILE A 49 6.45 -5.05 3.50
C ILE A 49 5.14 -4.96 4.28
N THR A 50 4.03 -4.81 3.58
CA THR A 50 2.69 -4.74 4.20
C THR A 50 1.77 -5.80 3.60
N LYS A 51 0.79 -6.21 4.39
CA LYS A 51 -0.17 -7.28 4.03
C LYS A 51 -1.63 -6.84 4.09
N ARG A 52 -1.88 -5.53 4.18
CA ARG A 52 -3.21 -4.92 4.12
C ARG A 52 -3.12 -3.55 3.50
N ASP A 53 -4.24 -3.08 2.97
CA ASP A 53 -4.43 -1.67 2.65
C ASP A 53 -4.22 -0.83 3.91
N GLY A 54 -3.40 0.20 3.83
CA GLY A 54 -3.11 1.09 4.96
C GLY A 54 -4.03 2.30 5.04
N SER A 55 -5.09 2.36 4.21
CA SER A 55 -5.96 3.52 4.18
C SER A 55 -7.13 3.43 5.16
N PHE A 56 -7.56 4.61 5.58
CA PHE A 56 -8.73 4.83 6.40
C PHE A 56 -9.76 5.59 5.59
N LEU A 57 -11.02 5.22 5.72
CA LEU A 57 -12.13 6.02 5.22
C LEU A 57 -12.38 7.15 6.21
N VAL A 58 -12.26 8.37 5.73
CA VAL A 58 -12.44 9.60 6.51
C VAL A 58 -13.70 10.31 6.01
N GLY A 59 -14.65 10.51 6.88
CA GLY A 59 -15.90 11.24 6.63
C GLY A 59 -15.85 12.67 7.17
N ARG A 60 -16.80 13.51 6.76
CA ARG A 60 -16.92 14.89 7.25
C ARG A 60 -17.46 14.98 8.66
N GLU A 61 -18.27 14.02 9.05
CA GLU A 61 -18.91 13.92 10.37
C GLU A 61 -18.46 12.63 11.07
N ALA A 62 -18.61 12.60 12.38
CA ALA A 62 -18.36 11.40 13.16
C ALA A 62 -19.53 10.41 13.01
N GLU A 63 -19.20 9.19 12.63
CA GLU A 63 -20.18 8.11 12.45
C GLU A 63 -19.75 6.89 13.29
N PRO A 64 -20.07 6.89 14.61
CA PRO A 64 -19.62 5.83 15.52
C PRO A 64 -20.19 4.44 15.16
N ASP A 65 -21.34 4.40 14.52
CA ASP A 65 -22.01 3.18 14.04
C ASP A 65 -21.95 3.08 12.51
N PHE A 66 -20.82 3.48 11.91
CA PHE A 66 -20.64 3.46 10.46
C PHE A 66 -20.91 2.08 9.87
N ASP A 67 -21.69 2.05 8.80
CA ASP A 67 -21.95 0.88 7.98
C ASP A 67 -21.60 1.22 6.51
N TRP A 68 -20.91 0.32 5.83
CA TRP A 68 -20.51 0.50 4.43
C TRP A 68 -21.72 0.78 3.52
N GLU A 69 -22.89 0.21 3.80
CA GLU A 69 -24.11 0.50 3.03
C GLU A 69 -24.55 1.98 3.11
N SER A 70 -24.13 2.72 4.13
CA SER A 70 -24.41 4.16 4.26
C SER A 70 -23.74 5.01 3.17
N LEU A 71 -22.76 4.45 2.46
CA LEU A 71 -22.12 5.08 1.30
C LEU A 71 -23.02 5.14 0.05
N ARG A 72 -24.14 4.45 0.03
CA ARG A 72 -25.08 4.47 -1.10
C ARG A 72 -25.56 5.89 -1.40
N GLY A 73 -25.33 6.33 -2.65
CA GLY A 73 -25.63 7.69 -3.10
C GLY A 73 -24.65 8.76 -2.61
N ARG A 74 -23.51 8.34 -2.02
CA ARG A 74 -22.44 9.22 -1.56
C ARG A 74 -21.27 9.21 -2.52
N SER A 75 -20.34 10.17 -2.30
CA SER A 75 -19.11 10.30 -3.06
C SER A 75 -17.88 10.04 -2.20
N VAL A 76 -16.92 9.27 -2.72
CA VAL A 76 -15.67 8.91 -2.05
C VAL A 76 -14.47 9.24 -2.94
N ILE A 77 -13.53 10.04 -2.46
CA ILE A 77 -12.24 10.23 -3.14
C ILE A 77 -11.42 8.96 -2.89
N GLY A 78 -11.25 8.11 -3.92
CA GLY A 78 -10.66 6.77 -3.81
C GLY A 78 -9.28 6.62 -4.48
N GLY A 79 -8.76 7.68 -5.08
CA GLY A 79 -7.53 7.59 -5.87
C GLY A 79 -7.77 7.14 -7.31
N ARG A 80 -6.70 6.90 -8.07
CA ARG A 80 -6.79 6.62 -9.51
C ARG A 80 -7.05 5.13 -9.82
N PRO A 81 -7.78 4.82 -10.91
CA PRO A 81 -7.92 3.46 -11.42
C PRO A 81 -6.56 2.77 -11.65
N GLY A 82 -6.53 1.46 -11.50
CA GLY A 82 -5.33 0.64 -11.65
C GLY A 82 -4.32 0.75 -10.49
N GLY A 83 -4.54 1.59 -9.50
CA GLY A 83 -3.75 1.64 -8.26
C GLY A 83 -4.40 0.82 -7.15
N MET A 84 -3.58 0.20 -6.29
CA MET A 84 -4.08 -0.63 -5.18
C MET A 84 -5.12 0.09 -4.30
N PRO A 85 -4.95 1.38 -3.90
CA PRO A 85 -5.94 2.06 -3.07
C PRO A 85 -7.33 2.08 -3.69
N TYR A 86 -7.41 2.42 -4.99
CA TYR A 86 -8.67 2.43 -5.73
C TYR A 86 -9.29 1.04 -5.84
N MET A 87 -8.48 0.06 -6.25
CA MET A 87 -8.97 -1.30 -6.47
C MET A 87 -9.42 -1.96 -5.17
N THR A 88 -8.71 -1.72 -4.07
CA THR A 88 -9.09 -2.24 -2.75
C THR A 88 -10.37 -1.60 -2.25
N LEU A 89 -10.53 -0.27 -2.39
CA LEU A 89 -11.79 0.40 -2.08
C LEU A 89 -12.95 -0.17 -2.89
N CYS A 90 -12.79 -0.32 -4.21
CA CYS A 90 -13.81 -0.91 -5.08
C CYS A 90 -14.15 -2.36 -4.68
N TYR A 91 -13.15 -3.14 -4.29
CA TYR A 91 -13.35 -4.49 -3.79
C TYR A 91 -14.17 -4.51 -2.50
N VAL A 92 -13.85 -3.63 -1.55
CA VAL A 92 -14.60 -3.49 -0.29
C VAL A 92 -16.04 -3.06 -0.56
N LEU A 93 -16.26 -2.04 -1.39
CA LEU A 93 -17.61 -1.61 -1.76
C LEU A 93 -18.43 -2.79 -2.34
N LYS A 94 -17.85 -3.54 -3.27
CA LYS A 94 -18.51 -4.71 -3.89
C LYS A 94 -18.81 -5.80 -2.87
N SER A 95 -17.94 -6.04 -1.88
CA SER A 95 -18.17 -7.03 -0.83
C SER A 95 -19.36 -6.69 0.06
N HIS A 96 -19.69 -5.39 0.17
CA HIS A 96 -20.88 -4.86 0.85
C HIS A 96 -22.07 -4.63 -0.09
N GLY A 97 -22.05 -5.20 -1.30
CA GLY A 97 -23.17 -5.10 -2.25
C GLY A 97 -23.35 -3.72 -2.88
N LEU A 98 -22.30 -2.88 -2.87
CA LEU A 98 -22.27 -1.57 -3.50
C LEU A 98 -21.51 -1.63 -4.83
N VAL A 99 -22.07 -1.05 -5.87
CA VAL A 99 -21.46 -0.97 -7.20
C VAL A 99 -20.76 0.38 -7.35
N PRO A 100 -19.39 0.40 -7.42
CA PRO A 100 -18.65 1.63 -7.69
C PRO A 100 -19.08 2.27 -9.01
N GLY A 101 -19.35 3.57 -9.01
CA GLY A 101 -19.85 4.31 -10.17
C GLY A 101 -21.38 4.39 -10.27
N ASP A 102 -22.09 3.37 -9.78
CA ASP A 102 -23.55 3.35 -9.79
C ASP A 102 -24.15 3.66 -8.42
N ASP A 103 -23.76 2.88 -7.38
CA ASP A 103 -24.25 3.07 -6.02
C ASP A 103 -23.43 4.09 -5.22
N VAL A 104 -22.13 4.15 -5.49
CA VAL A 104 -21.17 5.06 -4.84
C VAL A 104 -20.35 5.76 -5.90
N GLU A 105 -20.38 7.09 -5.93
CA GLU A 105 -19.49 7.85 -6.79
C GLU A 105 -18.06 7.75 -6.29
N VAL A 106 -17.19 7.01 -6.98
CA VAL A 106 -15.76 6.98 -6.66
C VAL A 106 -15.04 8.02 -7.49
N ILE A 107 -14.60 9.11 -6.83
CA ILE A 107 -13.84 10.19 -7.46
C ILE A 107 -12.41 9.72 -7.67
N ASP A 108 -12.02 9.49 -8.92
CA ASP A 108 -10.80 8.78 -9.32
C ASP A 108 -9.77 9.64 -10.08
N ASN A 109 -10.07 10.91 -10.28
CA ASN A 109 -9.26 11.84 -11.08
C ASN A 109 -8.38 12.78 -10.23
N ILE A 110 -8.28 12.55 -8.91
CA ILE A 110 -7.46 13.34 -7.99
C ILE A 110 -6.17 12.57 -7.70
N GLN A 111 -5.03 13.23 -7.91
CA GLN A 111 -3.72 12.64 -7.59
C GLN A 111 -3.59 12.40 -6.09
N PHE A 112 -2.97 11.27 -5.73
CA PHE A 112 -2.83 10.81 -4.35
C PHE A 112 -2.37 11.89 -3.35
N PRO A 113 -1.32 12.70 -3.61
CA PRO A 113 -0.90 13.74 -2.67
C PRO A 113 -1.91 14.90 -2.49
N LEU A 114 -2.90 15.00 -3.38
CA LEU A 114 -3.88 16.10 -3.38
C LEU A 114 -5.23 15.70 -2.77
N MET A 115 -5.44 14.42 -2.46
CA MET A 115 -6.74 13.89 -2.01
C MET A 115 -7.22 14.56 -0.72
N GLY A 116 -6.34 14.67 0.29
CA GLY A 116 -6.68 15.35 1.55
C GLY A 116 -7.08 16.81 1.36
N GLY A 117 -6.31 17.55 0.55
CA GLY A 117 -6.62 18.96 0.26
C GLY A 117 -7.92 19.14 -0.53
N ALA A 118 -8.20 18.24 -1.47
CA ALA A 118 -9.46 18.24 -2.21
C ALA A 118 -10.67 17.98 -1.28
N PHE A 119 -10.54 17.01 -0.38
CA PHE A 119 -11.55 16.73 0.64
C PHE A 119 -11.77 17.95 1.55
N GLU A 120 -10.71 18.55 2.08
CA GLU A 120 -10.80 19.76 2.90
C GLU A 120 -11.45 20.92 2.14
N GLY A 121 -11.19 21.03 0.83
CA GLY A 121 -11.81 22.00 -0.08
C GLY A 121 -13.29 21.72 -0.42
N GLY A 122 -13.89 20.67 0.11
CA GLY A 122 -15.31 20.35 -0.06
C GLY A 122 -15.61 19.30 -1.13
N THR A 123 -14.61 18.68 -1.75
CA THR A 123 -14.82 17.59 -2.71
C THR A 123 -15.10 16.28 -1.97
N GLY A 124 -16.07 15.51 -2.43
CA GLY A 124 -16.46 14.22 -1.87
C GLY A 124 -17.10 14.29 -0.48
N ASP A 125 -17.90 13.31 -0.15
CA ASP A 125 -18.45 13.12 1.21
C ASP A 125 -17.42 12.41 2.11
N TYR A 126 -16.63 11.51 1.49
CA TYR A 126 -15.57 10.75 2.14
C TYR A 126 -14.30 10.79 1.30
N VAL A 127 -13.20 10.42 1.92
CA VAL A 127 -11.88 10.24 1.29
C VAL A 127 -11.13 9.08 1.92
N THR A 128 -10.38 8.32 1.13
CA THR A 128 -9.41 7.37 1.67
C THR A 128 -8.08 8.07 1.91
N LEU A 129 -7.60 8.06 3.14
CA LEU A 129 -6.32 8.67 3.54
C LEU A 129 -5.44 7.64 4.26
N PHE A 130 -4.15 7.74 4.02
CA PHE A 130 -3.14 6.96 4.74
C PHE A 130 -2.59 7.74 5.93
N GLU A 131 -1.95 7.04 6.84
CA GLU A 131 -1.21 7.66 7.91
C GLU A 131 0.09 8.36 7.40
N PRO A 132 0.52 9.47 7.99
CA PRO A 132 -0.05 10.14 9.17
C PRO A 132 -1.25 11.03 8.88
N THR A 133 -1.58 11.27 7.61
CA THR A 133 -2.60 12.25 7.17
C THR A 133 -3.98 11.93 7.76
N ALA A 134 -4.38 10.66 7.83
CA ALA A 134 -5.66 10.27 8.42
C ALA A 134 -5.77 10.70 9.89
N SER A 135 -4.75 10.41 10.71
CA SER A 135 -4.67 10.83 12.10
C SER A 135 -4.60 12.35 12.26
N GLU A 136 -3.89 13.05 11.37
CA GLU A 136 -3.81 14.52 11.37
C GLU A 136 -5.17 15.15 11.05
N PHE A 137 -5.93 14.59 10.13
CA PHE A 137 -7.30 15.03 9.83
C PHE A 137 -8.21 14.84 11.05
N ALA A 138 -8.17 13.67 11.66
CA ALA A 138 -8.99 13.37 12.83
C ALA A 138 -8.64 14.27 14.02
N SER A 139 -7.36 14.44 14.33
CA SER A 139 -6.91 15.24 15.48
C SER A 139 -7.14 16.73 15.31
N SER A 140 -7.11 17.25 14.08
CA SER A 140 -7.38 18.66 13.77
C SER A 140 -8.85 18.98 13.52
N GLY A 141 -9.74 17.99 13.56
CA GLY A 141 -11.18 18.17 13.28
C GLY A 141 -11.52 18.47 11.82
N ARG A 142 -10.59 18.19 10.89
CA ARG A 142 -10.81 18.34 9.44
C ARG A 142 -11.60 17.16 8.83
N GLY A 143 -11.73 16.08 9.57
CA GLY A 143 -12.47 14.88 9.19
C GLY A 143 -12.48 13.87 10.33
N HIS A 144 -13.22 12.80 10.18
CA HIS A 144 -13.40 11.74 11.16
C HIS A 144 -13.09 10.38 10.52
N ILE A 145 -12.19 9.60 11.12
CA ILE A 145 -11.96 8.22 10.68
C ILE A 145 -13.23 7.41 11.03
N VAL A 146 -13.89 6.88 10.01
CA VAL A 146 -15.13 6.10 10.16
C VAL A 146 -14.92 4.61 9.92
N ALA A 147 -13.95 4.22 9.08
CA ALA A 147 -13.63 2.82 8.82
C ALA A 147 -12.15 2.62 8.44
N ASN A 148 -11.69 1.37 8.47
CA ASN A 148 -10.38 0.96 7.96
C ASN A 148 -10.57 0.07 6.73
N VAL A 149 -10.09 0.51 5.57
CA VAL A 149 -10.25 -0.22 4.30
C VAL A 149 -9.50 -1.54 4.33
N GLY A 150 -8.32 -1.58 4.97
CA GLY A 150 -7.48 -2.78 5.02
C GLY A 150 -8.03 -3.89 5.91
N LEU A 151 -8.82 -3.57 6.94
CA LEU A 151 -9.51 -4.59 7.73
C LEU A 151 -10.62 -5.25 6.92
N GLU A 152 -11.38 -4.46 6.16
CA GLU A 152 -12.47 -4.95 5.32
C GLU A 152 -11.97 -5.73 4.10
N SER A 153 -10.90 -5.28 3.45
CA SER A 153 -10.33 -5.99 2.28
C SER A 153 -9.66 -7.32 2.65
N GLY A 154 -9.31 -7.50 3.92
CA GLY A 154 -8.56 -8.65 4.37
C GLY A 154 -7.07 -8.59 4.02
N GLU A 155 -6.38 -9.72 4.12
CA GLU A 155 -4.94 -9.80 3.87
C GLU A 155 -4.67 -9.86 2.36
N VAL A 156 -3.88 -8.89 1.87
CA VAL A 156 -3.42 -8.77 0.49
C VAL A 156 -2.02 -8.15 0.48
N PRO A 157 -1.08 -8.59 -0.36
CA PRO A 157 0.20 -7.91 -0.53
C PRO A 157 -0.06 -6.49 -1.02
N TYR A 158 0.38 -5.50 -0.24
CA TYR A 158 0.03 -4.12 -0.55
C TYR A 158 1.24 -3.27 -0.90
N THR A 159 2.34 -3.42 -0.16
CA THR A 159 3.60 -2.76 -0.47
C THR A 159 4.72 -3.79 -0.52
N THR A 160 5.54 -3.70 -1.56
CA THR A 160 6.63 -4.64 -1.82
C THR A 160 7.91 -3.90 -2.17
N ILE A 161 9.04 -4.59 -1.99
CA ILE A 161 10.33 -4.20 -2.56
C ILE A 161 10.49 -4.92 -3.88
N MET A 162 10.77 -4.16 -4.92
CA MET A 162 11.08 -4.68 -6.24
C MET A 162 12.48 -4.25 -6.68
N MET A 163 13.14 -5.13 -7.43
CA MET A 163 14.43 -4.90 -8.06
C MET A 163 14.38 -5.35 -9.51
N SER A 164 15.17 -4.73 -10.38
CA SER A 164 15.26 -5.20 -11.76
C SER A 164 15.90 -6.60 -11.81
N SER A 165 15.47 -7.44 -12.75
CA SER A 165 16.09 -8.76 -12.98
C SER A 165 17.59 -8.64 -13.25
N LYS A 166 18.01 -7.54 -13.87
CA LYS A 166 19.42 -7.23 -14.09
C LYS A 166 20.16 -6.99 -12.79
N THR A 167 19.64 -6.15 -11.88
CA THR A 167 20.26 -5.90 -10.55
C THR A 167 20.40 -7.20 -9.77
N ILE A 168 19.36 -8.05 -9.78
CA ILE A 168 19.38 -9.35 -9.10
C ILE A 168 20.47 -10.26 -9.67
N ALA A 169 20.62 -10.30 -10.99
CA ALA A 169 21.61 -11.18 -11.66
C ALA A 169 23.05 -10.68 -11.53
N GLU A 170 23.28 -9.37 -11.67
CA GLU A 170 24.62 -8.77 -11.65
C GLU A 170 25.12 -8.50 -10.22
N GLU A 171 24.22 -8.22 -9.27
CA GLU A 171 24.55 -7.82 -7.90
C GLU A 171 23.76 -8.62 -6.84
N PRO A 172 23.80 -9.98 -6.86
CA PRO A 172 23.01 -10.81 -5.94
C PRO A 172 23.34 -10.58 -4.46
N GLU A 173 24.57 -10.22 -4.12
CA GLU A 173 24.97 -9.90 -2.74
C GLU A 173 24.40 -8.55 -2.26
N PHE A 174 24.22 -7.59 -3.16
CA PHE A 174 23.50 -6.36 -2.86
C PHE A 174 22.03 -6.66 -2.57
N ALA A 175 21.35 -7.41 -3.44
CA ALA A 175 19.96 -7.81 -3.25
C ALA A 175 19.76 -8.56 -1.92
N LEU A 176 20.62 -9.52 -1.62
CA LEU A 176 20.60 -10.28 -0.36
C LEU A 176 20.80 -9.37 0.86
N SER A 177 21.76 -8.46 0.78
CA SER A 177 22.06 -7.53 1.89
C SER A 177 20.90 -6.58 2.14
N PHE A 178 20.22 -6.15 1.08
CA PHE A 178 19.04 -5.30 1.17
C PHE A 178 17.87 -6.04 1.82
N VAL A 179 17.54 -7.25 1.35
CA VAL A 179 16.45 -8.07 1.94
C VAL A 179 16.77 -8.43 3.40
N ARG A 180 18.04 -8.69 3.73
CA ARG A 180 18.46 -8.89 5.12
C ARG A 180 18.22 -7.65 5.99
N ALA A 181 18.49 -6.47 5.48
CA ALA A 181 18.20 -5.22 6.20
C ALA A 181 16.69 -5.04 6.42
N ILE A 182 15.87 -5.32 5.42
CA ILE A 182 14.41 -5.33 5.52
C ILE A 182 13.94 -6.33 6.58
N TYR A 183 14.40 -7.57 6.55
CA TYR A 183 14.02 -8.57 7.54
C TYR A 183 14.39 -8.17 8.96
N ARG A 184 15.59 -7.64 9.16
CA ARG A 184 16.00 -7.11 10.47
C ARG A 184 15.09 -5.97 10.94
N ALA A 185 14.69 -5.07 10.05
CA ALA A 185 13.75 -3.99 10.37
C ALA A 185 12.37 -4.55 10.74
N GLN A 186 11.85 -5.53 10.00
CA GLN A 186 10.60 -6.21 10.30
C GLN A 186 10.62 -6.88 11.68
N GLN A 187 11.72 -7.58 12.03
CA GLN A 187 11.87 -8.19 13.35
C GLN A 187 11.97 -7.14 14.46
N TRP A 188 12.66 -6.03 14.20
CA TRP A 188 12.73 -4.93 15.16
C TRP A 188 11.36 -4.27 15.36
N VAL A 189 10.64 -3.91 14.30
CA VAL A 189 9.28 -3.33 14.38
C VAL A 189 8.33 -4.25 15.16
N LYS A 190 8.48 -5.58 15.03
CA LYS A 190 7.65 -6.55 15.75
C LYS A 190 7.75 -6.41 17.27
N THR A 191 8.90 -6.00 17.80
CA THR A 191 9.21 -5.97 19.22
C THR A 191 9.41 -4.58 19.81
N ALA A 192 9.70 -3.59 18.97
CA ALA A 192 9.89 -2.20 19.39
C ALA A 192 8.56 -1.60 19.89
N SER A 193 8.63 -0.68 20.84
CA SER A 193 7.50 0.14 21.26
C SER A 193 7.08 1.11 20.15
N ASP A 194 5.83 1.58 20.21
CA ASP A 194 5.32 2.54 19.23
C ASP A 194 6.13 3.85 19.24
N GLU A 195 6.62 4.26 20.42
CA GLU A 195 7.50 5.45 20.54
C GLU A 195 8.87 5.22 19.88
N GLU A 196 9.47 4.03 20.03
CA GLU A 196 10.73 3.70 19.34
C GLU A 196 10.56 3.71 17.83
N VAL A 197 9.46 3.15 17.32
CA VAL A 197 9.11 3.20 15.89
C VAL A 197 8.92 4.65 15.45
N ALA A 198 8.17 5.46 16.21
CA ALA A 198 7.94 6.87 15.93
C ALA A 198 9.25 7.65 15.82
N ARG A 199 10.18 7.45 16.76
CA ARG A 199 11.51 8.10 16.74
C ARG A 199 12.34 7.70 15.52
N ALA A 200 12.24 6.46 15.06
CA ALA A 200 12.90 6.01 13.83
C ALA A 200 12.27 6.63 12.57
N MET A 201 10.96 6.88 12.58
CA MET A 201 10.23 7.49 11.48
C MET A 201 10.41 9.00 11.39
N GLN A 202 10.59 9.70 12.53
CA GLN A 202 10.57 11.15 12.61
C GLN A 202 11.48 11.88 11.61
N PRO A 203 12.71 11.42 11.29
CA PRO A 203 13.56 12.09 10.30
C PRO A 203 12.94 12.15 8.89
N PHE A 204 11.97 11.28 8.59
CA PHE A 204 11.27 11.20 7.30
C PHE A 204 9.91 11.92 7.32
N PHE A 205 9.44 12.29 8.51
CA PHE A 205 8.18 13.01 8.75
C PHE A 205 8.44 14.21 9.68
N PRO A 206 9.21 15.21 9.24
CA PRO A 206 9.69 16.30 10.11
C PRO A 206 8.56 17.17 10.65
N ASP A 207 7.43 17.22 9.97
CA ASP A 207 6.26 18.02 10.33
C ASP A 207 5.32 17.30 11.32
N SER A 208 5.52 15.99 11.56
CA SER A 208 4.69 15.20 12.47
C SER A 208 5.37 15.07 13.84
N SER A 209 4.59 15.17 14.91
CA SER A 209 5.09 14.99 16.28
C SER A 209 5.38 13.50 16.58
N ILE A 210 6.25 13.24 17.57
CA ILE A 210 6.48 11.86 18.06
C ILE A 210 5.17 11.22 18.55
N GLU A 211 4.30 12.01 19.18
CA GLU A 211 2.98 11.53 19.63
C GLU A 211 2.11 11.08 18.46
N THR A 212 2.04 11.88 17.40
CA THR A 212 1.32 11.51 16.16
C THR A 212 1.91 10.25 15.54
N LEU A 213 3.24 10.18 15.38
CA LEU A 213 3.89 9.02 14.78
C LEU A 213 3.77 7.75 15.65
N SER A 214 3.70 7.90 16.98
CA SER A 214 3.41 6.78 17.89
C SER A 214 1.98 6.27 17.71
N ALA A 215 1.02 7.17 17.54
CA ALA A 215 -0.36 6.79 17.23
C ALA A 215 -0.45 6.08 15.87
N VAL A 216 0.28 6.53 14.86
CA VAL A 216 0.41 5.87 13.55
C VAL A 216 0.96 4.45 13.68
N ALA A 217 2.05 4.28 14.44
CA ALA A 217 2.64 2.96 14.66
C ALA A 217 1.65 2.01 15.36
N ASN A 218 0.95 2.50 16.38
CA ASN A 218 -0.10 1.76 17.08
C ASN A 218 -1.25 1.39 16.12
N SER A 219 -1.73 2.32 15.31
CA SER A 219 -2.81 2.14 14.35
C SER A 219 -2.49 1.00 13.35
N TYR A 220 -1.32 1.04 12.70
CA TYR A 220 -0.92 -0.01 11.77
C TYR A 220 -0.62 -1.35 12.43
N ARG A 221 -0.22 -1.36 13.69
CA ARG A 221 -0.04 -2.58 14.47
C ARG A 221 -1.39 -3.19 14.87
N ALA A 222 -2.34 -2.36 15.30
CA ALA A 222 -3.69 -2.79 15.66
C ALA A 222 -4.47 -3.37 14.48
N THR A 223 -4.21 -2.87 13.27
CA THR A 223 -4.81 -3.36 12.02
C THR A 223 -4.02 -4.51 11.37
N ASP A 224 -2.93 -4.98 12.01
CA ASP A 224 -2.07 -6.04 11.51
C ASP A 224 -1.60 -5.80 10.06
N SER A 225 -1.24 -4.55 9.76
CA SER A 225 -0.91 -4.13 8.39
C SER A 225 0.52 -4.50 7.97
N TRP A 226 1.43 -4.67 8.92
CA TRP A 226 2.85 -4.93 8.65
C TRP A 226 3.18 -6.40 8.51
N MET A 227 4.05 -6.72 7.56
CA MET A 227 4.71 -8.02 7.49
C MET A 227 5.85 -8.08 8.51
N TYR A 228 6.02 -9.26 9.11
CA TYR A 228 7.17 -9.59 9.98
C TYR A 228 8.12 -10.60 9.32
N SER A 229 7.91 -10.86 8.04
CA SER A 229 8.72 -11.72 7.18
C SER A 229 8.74 -11.11 5.79
N PRO A 230 9.87 -11.13 5.06
CA PRO A 230 9.93 -10.58 3.71
C PRO A 230 9.30 -11.50 2.67
N ALA A 231 9.05 -12.78 2.98
CA ALA A 231 8.48 -13.73 2.03
C ALA A 231 7.01 -13.43 1.72
N MET A 232 6.65 -13.50 0.44
CA MET A 232 5.26 -13.45 -0.02
C MET A 232 4.72 -14.86 -0.20
N SER A 233 3.47 -15.12 0.22
CA SER A 233 2.82 -16.40 -0.06
C SER A 233 2.12 -16.40 -1.41
N GLU A 234 2.02 -17.59 -2.02
CA GLU A 234 1.30 -17.77 -3.28
C GLU A 234 -0.20 -17.47 -3.15
N ASP A 235 -0.81 -17.82 -1.99
CA ASP A 235 -2.20 -17.52 -1.70
C ASP A 235 -2.45 -16.00 -1.65
N ALA A 236 -1.53 -15.24 -1.02
CA ALA A 236 -1.61 -13.77 -0.97
C ALA A 236 -1.47 -13.15 -2.37
N PHE A 237 -0.55 -13.67 -3.20
CA PHE A 237 -0.38 -13.23 -4.59
C PHE A 237 -1.60 -13.57 -5.46
N THR A 238 -2.24 -14.72 -5.24
CA THR A 238 -3.47 -15.09 -5.90
C THR A 238 -4.60 -14.12 -5.55
N ARG A 239 -4.77 -13.81 -4.26
CA ARG A 239 -5.76 -12.82 -3.80
C ARG A 239 -5.52 -11.43 -4.37
N LEU A 240 -4.27 -11.00 -4.51
CA LEU A 240 -3.93 -9.75 -5.18
C LEU A 240 -4.50 -9.73 -6.61
N GLN A 241 -4.29 -10.80 -7.37
CA GLN A 241 -4.81 -10.91 -8.73
C GLN A 241 -6.34 -10.97 -8.77
N ASP A 242 -6.98 -11.61 -7.78
CA ASP A 242 -8.44 -11.63 -7.66
C ASP A 242 -9.00 -10.19 -7.48
N ILE A 243 -8.35 -9.37 -6.70
CA ILE A 243 -8.74 -7.96 -6.49
C ILE A 243 -8.55 -7.15 -7.78
N ILE A 244 -7.42 -7.31 -8.47
CA ILE A 244 -7.15 -6.62 -9.73
C ILE A 244 -8.16 -7.05 -10.81
N GLU A 245 -8.48 -8.35 -10.88
CA GLU A 245 -9.48 -8.90 -11.79
C GLU A 245 -10.89 -8.38 -11.48
N ALA A 246 -11.27 -8.35 -10.19
CA ALA A 246 -12.55 -7.80 -9.76
C ALA A 246 -12.69 -6.30 -10.08
N ALA A 247 -11.60 -5.57 -10.15
CA ALA A 247 -11.56 -4.18 -10.59
C ALA A 247 -11.64 -4.02 -12.12
N GLY A 248 -11.50 -5.11 -12.89
CA GLY A 248 -11.45 -5.08 -14.36
C GLY A 248 -10.11 -4.64 -14.95
N GLU A 249 -9.07 -4.61 -14.13
CA GLU A 249 -7.73 -4.08 -14.48
C GLU A 249 -6.72 -5.21 -14.83
N LEU A 250 -7.09 -6.49 -14.65
CA LEU A 250 -6.20 -7.63 -14.92
C LEU A 250 -6.35 -8.10 -16.37
N SER A 251 -5.29 -7.92 -17.16
CA SER A 251 -5.26 -8.39 -18.55
C SER A 251 -5.06 -9.92 -18.65
N ALA A 252 -4.17 -10.47 -17.82
CA ALA A 252 -3.91 -11.89 -17.67
C ALA A 252 -3.29 -12.18 -16.30
N ARG A 253 -3.55 -13.37 -15.77
CA ARG A 253 -2.90 -13.83 -14.54
C ARG A 253 -1.43 -14.14 -14.81
N VAL A 254 -0.59 -13.79 -13.85
CA VAL A 254 0.85 -13.99 -13.86
C VAL A 254 1.19 -15.13 -12.91
N GLU A 255 2.06 -16.04 -13.33
CA GLU A 255 2.56 -17.12 -12.50
C GLU A 255 3.40 -16.55 -11.33
N PHE A 256 3.20 -17.08 -10.10
CA PHE A 256 3.87 -16.60 -8.90
C PHE A 256 5.39 -16.51 -9.08
N GLY A 257 6.04 -17.63 -9.47
CA GLY A 257 7.48 -17.69 -9.60
C GLY A 257 8.07 -16.86 -10.76
N SER A 258 7.23 -16.34 -11.67
CA SER A 258 7.71 -15.43 -12.71
C SER A 258 7.84 -13.98 -12.24
N LEU A 259 7.22 -13.62 -11.11
CA LEU A 259 7.25 -12.24 -10.58
C LEU A 259 7.79 -12.16 -9.15
N VAL A 260 7.73 -13.23 -8.37
CA VAL A 260 8.15 -13.26 -6.96
C VAL A 260 9.38 -14.14 -6.80
N ASP A 261 10.47 -13.57 -6.27
CA ASP A 261 11.68 -14.29 -5.92
C ASP A 261 11.86 -14.31 -4.39
N ASN A 262 11.34 -15.35 -3.76
CA ASN A 262 11.49 -15.58 -2.32
C ASN A 262 12.85 -16.14 -1.91
N SER A 263 13.76 -16.45 -2.85
CA SER A 263 15.05 -17.09 -2.52
C SER A 263 15.91 -16.26 -1.56
N PHE A 264 15.85 -14.92 -1.68
CA PHE A 264 16.53 -14.01 -0.76
C PHE A 264 15.84 -14.00 0.62
N ALA A 265 14.52 -13.99 0.66
CA ALA A 265 13.75 -14.05 1.90
C ALA A 265 14.03 -15.35 2.67
N ASP A 266 13.97 -16.49 1.98
CA ASP A 266 14.23 -17.80 2.57
C ASP A 266 15.64 -17.89 3.14
N LYS A 267 16.63 -17.36 2.42
CA LYS A 267 18.03 -17.35 2.86
C LYS A 267 18.22 -16.52 4.13
N VAL A 268 17.68 -15.31 4.20
CA VAL A 268 17.86 -14.44 5.37
C VAL A 268 17.05 -14.90 6.59
N MET A 269 15.93 -15.59 6.39
CA MET A 269 15.15 -16.19 7.48
C MET A 269 15.78 -17.47 8.05
N GLY A 270 16.64 -18.15 7.29
CA GLY A 270 17.37 -19.34 7.72
C GLY A 270 18.69 -19.03 8.44
N GLU A 271 19.15 -17.78 8.46
CA GLU A 271 20.36 -17.32 9.18
C GLU A 271 20.06 -17.08 10.66
#